data_05f3f6b0ca763e9fda234653028cdd45
#
_entry.id   05f3f6b0ca763e9fda234653028cdd45
#
_cell.length_a   1.000
_cell.length_b   1.000
_cell.length_c   1.000
_cell.angle_alpha   90.00
_cell.angle_beta   90.00
_cell.angle_gamma   90.00
#
_symmetry.space_group_name_H-M   'P 1'
#
loop_
_entity.id
_entity.type
_entity.pdbx_description
1 polymer ?
#
loop_
_entity_poly.entity_id
_entity_poly.type
_entity_poly.pdbx_seq_one_letter_code
_entity_poly.pdbx_strand_id
1 'polypeptide(L)'
;MPTVGNPGVRHGATGPASSRGPCIPRPVWYDGRAMRDLRQQISRELLPRVRRPGQYVGCEINARCGDVRAAEVSVCLAFPDTYAIGISHLGSQVLYHMLNATPGVACDRTYCPQLDAEAAMRARGVGLFGWESRAAVGDFDILGFSLSYELCATNVLTMLDLAGVPLHAAERGRGHPLVVGGDALADTPEPLAEFFDVFLVGDGEAPLAALVELVRRAKRDGASRDDVLLAAACTIPGAYVPRFYAPAPAPDGSAIRNPQSAIRNSVVPLRGDVPAVIEHVHIDDFSQSPAITAPLVPLAEAVHDRVAIEIMRGCPNACRFCQAGAVRLPVRRRSIEEILAIARAAIAATGYREVSLLSLSSSDYPGLGELIERLNGEFGPRGVSVSLPSLRADSQLEQLPKLTGQVRKGGLTIAAEAGSQRLRRAIRKRISEEAMVRGVRAAFAAGWRSVKLYFMAGLPGETDADVEAIFELCRRLSDARREVDGHRGAIGAAVSWFVPKPHTPMQWCAMRDAEYFFGVRGRLKDLARRTPVQFRFHRIERSILEAVIARGGRGMGRVIEAAWRAGARLDSWDEHWDWDKWLGAFERTGIDPAAIAHRQLPLDEPLPWGHIACPLSENLLKSQYRRMVKQLGM
;
A
#
# COMPACT_ATOMS: atom_id res chain seq x y z
N MET A 1 -39.08 35.13 -63.76
CA MET A 1 -39.39 36.45 -64.37
C MET A 1 -40.27 37.25 -63.42
N PRO A 2 -40.19 38.54 -63.38
CA PRO A 2 -39.07 39.43 -63.03
C PRO A 2 -39.50 40.27 -61.80
N THR A 3 -38.83 41.14 -61.13
CA THR A 3 -37.83 42.18 -61.35
C THR A 3 -37.73 43.05 -60.08
N VAL A 4 -36.57 43.41 -59.71
CA VAL A 4 -36.04 44.77 -59.48
C VAL A 4 -36.58 45.63 -58.33
N GLY A 5 -35.63 46.14 -57.51
CA GLY A 5 -35.65 47.43 -56.94
C GLY A 5 -34.90 47.66 -55.64
N ASN A 6 -33.64 48.08 -55.70
CA ASN A 6 -32.91 48.92 -54.71
C ASN A 6 -33.36 50.36 -54.84
N PRO A 7 -33.10 51.34 -53.93
CA PRO A 7 -31.90 51.55 -53.09
C PRO A 7 -32.14 52.29 -51.72
N GLY A 8 -31.12 52.07 -50.84
CA GLY A 8 -30.41 53.13 -50.11
C GLY A 8 -31.11 53.98 -49.05
N VAL A 9 -30.53 54.03 -47.87
CA VAL A 9 -30.11 55.22 -47.12
C VAL A 9 -29.08 54.85 -46.04
N ARG A 10 -27.94 55.57 -46.05
CA ARG A 10 -26.90 55.51 -45.00
C ARG A 10 -27.33 56.43 -43.83
N HIS A 11 -27.18 55.95 -42.61
CA HIS A 11 -26.87 56.84 -41.46
C HIS A 11 -25.80 56.19 -40.60
N GLY A 12 -24.66 56.86 -40.50
CA GLY A 12 -23.58 56.54 -39.57
C GLY A 12 -23.93 56.94 -38.15
N ALA A 13 -23.55 56.13 -37.21
CA ALA A 13 -23.43 56.50 -35.81
C ALA A 13 -22.10 55.92 -35.30
N THR A 14 -21.15 56.82 -35.10
CA THR A 14 -19.87 56.58 -34.41
C THR A 14 -20.14 56.42 -32.90
N GLY A 15 -20.07 55.21 -32.39
CA GLY A 15 -20.00 54.93 -30.94
C GLY A 15 -18.53 54.76 -30.51
N PRO A 16 -18.15 55.10 -29.26
CA PRO A 16 -16.76 55.20 -28.84
C PRO A 16 -16.08 53.85 -28.78
N ALA A 17 -14.86 53.75 -29.29
CA ALA A 17 -13.98 52.61 -29.22
C ALA A 17 -13.65 52.30 -27.76
N SER A 18 -14.15 51.15 -27.26
CA SER A 18 -13.69 50.58 -25.98
C SER A 18 -12.25 50.14 -26.14
N SER A 19 -11.33 50.79 -25.46
CA SER A 19 -9.95 50.39 -25.30
C SER A 19 -9.91 49.02 -24.57
N ARG A 20 -9.80 47.95 -25.32
CA ARG A 20 -9.39 46.64 -24.75
C ARG A 20 -7.92 46.78 -24.37
N GLY A 21 -7.66 46.89 -23.06
CA GLY A 21 -6.33 46.76 -22.51
C GLY A 21 -5.67 45.42 -22.92
N PRO A 22 -4.35 45.32 -22.88
CA PRO A 22 -3.65 44.12 -23.28
C PRO A 22 -4.18 42.92 -22.47
N CYS A 23 -4.70 41.94 -23.18
CA CYS A 23 -5.14 40.66 -22.59
C CYS A 23 -3.88 39.97 -22.07
N ILE A 24 -3.57 40.11 -20.78
CA ILE A 24 -2.54 39.31 -20.10
C ILE A 24 -3.04 37.88 -20.21
N PRO A 25 -2.32 36.94 -20.86
CA PRO A 25 -2.73 35.57 -20.94
C PRO A 25 -2.83 35.03 -19.51
N ARG A 26 -4.04 34.61 -19.10
CA ARG A 26 -4.25 33.98 -17.81
C ARG A 26 -3.34 32.75 -17.72
N PRO A 27 -2.62 32.53 -16.63
CA PRO A 27 -1.76 31.37 -16.47
C PRO A 27 -2.62 30.10 -16.44
N VAL A 28 -2.59 29.32 -17.51
CA VAL A 28 -3.30 28.04 -17.62
C VAL A 28 -2.51 26.98 -16.87
N TRP A 29 -3.17 26.21 -16.00
CA TRP A 29 -2.59 25.04 -15.29
C TRP A 29 -1.94 24.04 -16.24
N TYR A 30 -2.53 23.81 -17.38
CA TYR A 30 -2.12 22.88 -18.44
C TYR A 30 -1.72 23.65 -19.69
N ASP A 31 -0.58 23.35 -20.28
CA ASP A 31 -0.05 24.07 -21.44
C ASP A 31 -0.64 23.61 -22.79
N GLY A 32 -1.69 22.77 -22.75
CA GLY A 32 -2.38 22.28 -23.95
C GLY A 32 -1.57 21.28 -24.79
N ARG A 33 -0.50 20.69 -24.23
CA ARG A 33 0.27 19.67 -24.94
C ARG A 33 -0.60 18.47 -25.25
N ALA A 34 -0.54 18.00 -26.51
CA ALA A 34 -1.15 16.73 -26.88
C ALA A 34 -0.41 15.58 -26.16
N MET A 35 -1.15 14.70 -25.50
CA MET A 35 -0.57 13.49 -24.90
C MET A 35 0.17 12.66 -25.94
N ARG A 36 1.42 12.32 -25.66
CA ARG A 36 2.26 11.51 -26.55
C ARG A 36 1.74 10.08 -26.61
N ASP A 37 1.57 9.57 -27.81
CA ASP A 37 1.20 8.18 -28.06
C ASP A 37 2.48 7.33 -28.23
N LEU A 38 2.70 6.41 -27.30
CA LEU A 38 3.88 5.54 -27.31
C LEU A 38 3.62 4.17 -27.96
N ARG A 39 2.45 3.92 -28.55
CA ARG A 39 2.03 2.62 -29.07
C ARG A 39 3.03 2.01 -30.05
N GLN A 40 3.52 2.81 -31.01
CA GLN A 40 4.50 2.33 -31.98
C GLN A 40 5.86 2.03 -31.33
N GLN A 41 6.32 2.89 -30.42
CA GLN A 41 7.57 2.69 -29.71
C GLN A 41 7.52 1.44 -28.82
N ILE A 42 6.43 1.24 -28.08
CA ILE A 42 6.23 0.04 -27.25
C ILE A 42 6.29 -1.21 -28.14
N SER A 43 5.54 -1.23 -29.24
CA SER A 43 5.44 -2.41 -30.10
C SER A 43 6.77 -2.76 -30.80
N ARG A 44 7.52 -1.76 -31.25
CA ARG A 44 8.75 -1.96 -32.04
C ARG A 44 10.02 -2.01 -31.20
N GLU A 45 10.06 -1.22 -30.12
CA GLU A 45 11.31 -1.01 -29.38
C GLU A 45 11.31 -1.72 -28.02
N LEU A 46 10.15 -1.94 -27.36
CA LEU A 46 10.08 -2.56 -26.04
C LEU A 46 9.73 -4.05 -26.12
N LEU A 47 8.55 -4.39 -26.68
CA LEU A 47 8.02 -5.77 -26.62
C LEU A 47 8.97 -6.84 -27.16
N PRO A 48 9.72 -6.62 -28.27
CA PRO A 48 10.68 -7.63 -28.78
C PRO A 48 11.90 -7.86 -27.88
N ARG A 49 12.14 -7.00 -26.86
CA ARG A 49 13.37 -6.99 -26.05
C ARG A 49 13.17 -7.40 -24.61
N VAL A 50 11.92 -7.65 -24.20
CA VAL A 50 11.60 -8.06 -22.83
C VAL A 50 11.30 -9.54 -22.75
N ARG A 51 11.63 -10.16 -21.62
CA ARG A 51 11.45 -11.60 -21.40
C ARG A 51 9.96 -11.99 -21.32
N ARG A 52 9.10 -11.08 -20.84
CA ARG A 52 7.67 -11.34 -20.61
C ARG A 52 6.81 -10.25 -21.29
N PRO A 53 6.78 -10.19 -22.64
CA PRO A 53 6.06 -9.13 -23.35
C PRO A 53 4.57 -9.06 -23.02
N GLY A 54 3.94 -10.17 -22.67
CA GLY A 54 2.54 -10.23 -22.26
C GLY A 54 2.21 -9.34 -21.04
N GLN A 55 3.17 -9.04 -20.19
CA GLN A 55 2.97 -8.12 -19.06
C GLN A 55 2.87 -6.64 -19.49
N TYR A 56 3.21 -6.30 -20.72
CA TYR A 56 3.28 -4.92 -21.24
C TYR A 56 2.28 -4.65 -22.37
N VAL A 57 1.42 -5.62 -22.72
CA VAL A 57 0.48 -5.44 -23.84
C VAL A 57 -0.82 -4.77 -23.44
N GLY A 58 -1.20 -4.73 -22.15
CA GLY A 58 -2.55 -4.32 -21.72
C GLY A 58 -3.62 -5.22 -22.35
N CYS A 59 -4.82 -4.74 -22.51
CA CYS A 59 -5.96 -5.52 -23.05
C CYS A 59 -6.50 -6.56 -22.06
N GLU A 60 -6.35 -6.33 -20.76
CA GLU A 60 -7.00 -7.14 -19.73
C GLU A 60 -8.51 -7.14 -19.93
N ILE A 61 -9.13 -8.29 -19.69
CA ILE A 61 -10.60 -8.39 -19.75
C ILE A 61 -11.18 -7.48 -18.64
N ASN A 62 -12.29 -6.82 -18.94
CA ASN A 62 -12.93 -5.81 -18.09
C ASN A 62 -12.14 -4.51 -17.90
N ALA A 63 -11.10 -4.26 -18.70
CA ALA A 63 -10.48 -2.94 -18.76
C ALA A 63 -11.50 -1.89 -19.24
N ARG A 64 -11.49 -0.70 -18.61
CA ARG A 64 -12.52 0.33 -18.79
C ARG A 64 -11.95 1.74 -18.92
N CYS A 65 -10.66 1.89 -19.23
CA CYS A 65 -10.07 3.19 -19.42
C CYS A 65 -10.77 3.92 -20.57
N GLY A 66 -11.31 5.12 -20.28
CA GLY A 66 -11.83 6.03 -21.28
C GLY A 66 -10.71 6.63 -22.15
N ASP A 67 -11.09 7.50 -23.08
CA ASP A 67 -10.08 8.25 -23.86
C ASP A 67 -9.43 9.30 -22.98
N VAL A 68 -8.23 9.01 -22.51
CA VAL A 68 -7.43 9.93 -21.65
C VAL A 68 -7.10 11.26 -22.34
N ARG A 69 -7.12 11.29 -23.68
CA ARG A 69 -6.83 12.50 -24.47
C ARG A 69 -8.03 13.44 -24.57
N ALA A 70 -9.24 12.88 -24.49
CA ALA A 70 -10.49 13.64 -24.56
C ALA A 70 -11.08 13.93 -23.17
N ALA A 71 -10.55 13.33 -22.11
CA ALA A 71 -11.06 13.50 -20.75
C ALA A 71 -10.83 14.93 -20.22
N GLU A 72 -11.76 15.42 -19.40
CA GLU A 72 -11.58 16.67 -18.65
C GLU A 72 -10.44 16.56 -17.64
N VAL A 73 -10.33 15.39 -16.98
CA VAL A 73 -9.22 15.02 -16.10
C VAL A 73 -8.75 13.63 -16.42
N SER A 74 -7.45 13.49 -16.69
CA SER A 74 -6.77 12.23 -16.92
C SER A 74 -5.97 11.82 -15.68
N VAL A 75 -6.16 10.58 -15.23
CA VAL A 75 -5.48 10.02 -14.05
C VAL A 75 -4.71 8.76 -14.45
N CYS A 76 -3.47 8.63 -14.02
CA CYS A 76 -2.73 7.38 -14.12
C CYS A 76 -2.46 6.84 -12.71
N LEU A 77 -3.01 5.67 -12.37
CA LEU A 77 -2.73 4.98 -11.11
C LEU A 77 -1.47 4.13 -11.26
N ALA A 78 -0.46 4.47 -10.48
CA ALA A 78 0.85 3.84 -10.49
C ALA A 78 0.98 2.89 -9.28
N PHE A 79 1.34 1.65 -9.53
CA PHE A 79 1.72 0.72 -8.48
C PHE A 79 3.25 0.50 -8.55
N PRO A 80 4.02 0.89 -7.51
CA PRO A 80 5.48 0.88 -7.57
C PRO A 80 6.07 -0.52 -7.27
N ASP A 81 5.55 -1.53 -7.93
CA ASP A 81 6.08 -2.89 -8.03
C ASP A 81 5.68 -3.45 -9.40
N THR A 82 6.11 -4.69 -9.68
CA THR A 82 5.89 -5.34 -10.96
C THR A 82 4.40 -5.54 -11.30
N TYR A 83 4.10 -5.72 -12.57
CA TYR A 83 2.76 -5.99 -13.07
C TYR A 83 2.03 -7.09 -12.28
N ALA A 84 2.71 -8.22 -12.00
CA ALA A 84 2.10 -9.38 -11.33
C ALA A 84 1.54 -9.05 -9.94
N ILE A 85 2.24 -8.16 -9.20
CA ILE A 85 1.78 -7.67 -7.89
C ILE A 85 0.71 -6.60 -8.07
N GLY A 86 1.00 -5.57 -8.89
CA GLY A 86 0.15 -4.38 -9.02
C GLY A 86 -1.24 -4.68 -9.60
N ILE A 87 -1.35 -5.57 -10.60
CA ILE A 87 -2.65 -5.97 -11.18
C ILE A 87 -3.53 -6.70 -10.15
N SER A 88 -2.90 -7.34 -9.17
CA SER A 88 -3.59 -8.06 -8.09
C SER A 88 -3.98 -7.15 -6.91
N HIS A 89 -3.58 -5.88 -6.89
CA HIS A 89 -3.83 -4.98 -5.78
C HIS A 89 -5.26 -4.44 -5.79
N LEU A 90 -6.07 -4.88 -4.81
CA LEU A 90 -7.50 -4.57 -4.75
C LEU A 90 -7.78 -3.07 -4.61
N GLY A 91 -7.02 -2.35 -3.77
CA GLY A 91 -7.20 -0.90 -3.56
C GLY A 91 -7.05 -0.10 -4.86
N SER A 92 -6.03 -0.39 -5.66
CA SER A 92 -5.85 0.24 -6.98
C SER A 92 -7.00 -0.07 -7.93
N GLN A 93 -7.54 -1.30 -7.91
CA GLN A 93 -8.71 -1.65 -8.72
C GLN A 93 -9.97 -0.90 -8.29
N VAL A 94 -10.20 -0.74 -6.97
CA VAL A 94 -11.33 0.07 -6.44
C VAL A 94 -11.27 1.50 -6.98
N LEU A 95 -10.11 2.16 -6.84
CA LEU A 95 -9.93 3.52 -7.32
C LEU A 95 -10.03 3.63 -8.85
N TYR A 96 -9.49 2.66 -9.59
CA TYR A 96 -9.59 2.60 -11.05
C TYR A 96 -11.04 2.50 -11.52
N HIS A 97 -11.83 1.63 -10.92
CA HIS A 97 -13.25 1.48 -11.26
C HIS A 97 -14.07 2.72 -10.89
N MET A 98 -13.79 3.30 -9.70
CA MET A 98 -14.43 4.53 -9.25
C MET A 98 -14.20 5.69 -10.22
N LEU A 99 -12.95 5.92 -10.57
CA LEU A 99 -12.57 7.03 -11.46
C LEU A 99 -13.15 6.87 -12.87
N ASN A 100 -13.10 5.66 -13.45
CA ASN A 100 -13.68 5.40 -14.75
C ASN A 100 -15.23 5.37 -14.77
N ALA A 101 -15.87 5.32 -13.61
CA ALA A 101 -17.30 5.53 -13.48
C ALA A 101 -17.68 7.02 -13.34
N THR A 102 -16.71 7.91 -13.14
CA THR A 102 -16.93 9.35 -12.96
C THR A 102 -16.98 10.05 -14.32
N PRO A 103 -18.07 10.76 -14.67
CA PRO A 103 -18.17 11.47 -15.95
C PRO A 103 -17.04 12.46 -16.19
N GLY A 104 -16.49 12.49 -17.40
CA GLY A 104 -15.39 13.38 -17.79
C GLY A 104 -14.01 12.98 -17.24
N VAL A 105 -13.90 11.87 -16.52
CA VAL A 105 -12.63 11.34 -16.00
C VAL A 105 -12.24 10.08 -16.78
N ALA A 106 -10.97 10.00 -17.16
CA ALA A 106 -10.38 8.76 -17.67
C ALA A 106 -9.19 8.35 -16.81
N CYS A 107 -9.21 7.12 -16.34
CA CYS A 107 -8.18 6.57 -15.46
C CYS A 107 -7.50 5.37 -16.11
N ASP A 108 -6.18 5.47 -16.31
CA ASP A 108 -5.31 4.37 -16.73
C ASP A 108 -4.46 3.87 -15.55
N ARG A 109 -3.69 2.84 -15.78
CA ARG A 109 -2.82 2.18 -14.80
C ARG A 109 -1.40 2.08 -15.34
N THR A 110 -0.41 2.04 -14.43
CA THR A 110 0.98 1.76 -14.77
C THR A 110 1.67 1.02 -13.64
N TYR A 111 2.72 0.28 -13.95
CA TYR A 111 3.47 -0.55 -13.01
C TYR A 111 4.96 -0.32 -13.16
N CYS A 112 5.74 -0.64 -12.12
CA CYS A 112 7.19 -0.59 -12.20
C CYS A 112 7.67 -1.67 -13.20
N PRO A 113 8.47 -1.31 -14.21
CA PRO A 113 8.98 -2.29 -15.16
C PRO A 113 9.99 -3.23 -14.49
N GLN A 114 10.08 -4.46 -15.01
CA GLN A 114 11.16 -5.38 -14.69
C GLN A 114 12.51 -4.79 -15.20
N LEU A 115 13.64 -5.24 -14.64
CA LEU A 115 14.96 -4.67 -14.97
C LEU A 115 15.31 -4.76 -16.46
N ASP A 116 14.91 -5.84 -17.13
CA ASP A 116 15.12 -5.98 -18.58
C ASP A 116 14.30 -4.96 -19.39
N ALA A 117 13.07 -4.69 -18.93
CA ALA A 117 12.20 -3.68 -19.53
C ALA A 117 12.71 -2.26 -19.22
N GLU A 118 13.13 -1.96 -17.98
CA GLU A 118 13.76 -0.68 -17.63
C GLU A 118 14.98 -0.42 -18.53
N ALA A 119 15.86 -1.42 -18.68
CA ALA A 119 17.06 -1.31 -19.53
C ALA A 119 16.68 -1.05 -21.00
N ALA A 120 15.70 -1.76 -21.54
CA ALA A 120 15.22 -1.56 -22.91
C ALA A 120 14.59 -0.17 -23.10
N MET A 121 13.76 0.28 -22.15
CA MET A 121 13.11 1.60 -22.17
C MET A 121 14.17 2.70 -22.18
N ARG A 122 15.19 2.64 -21.32
CA ARG A 122 16.28 3.61 -21.26
C ARG A 122 17.11 3.62 -22.55
N ALA A 123 17.49 2.45 -23.06
CA ALA A 123 18.31 2.32 -24.25
C ALA A 123 17.61 2.80 -25.54
N ARG A 124 16.27 2.76 -25.56
CA ARG A 124 15.46 3.10 -26.74
C ARG A 124 14.65 4.40 -26.59
N GLY A 125 14.78 5.09 -25.48
CA GLY A 125 14.03 6.31 -25.22
C GLY A 125 12.52 6.09 -25.13
N VAL A 126 12.06 4.88 -24.72
CA VAL A 126 10.65 4.60 -24.48
C VAL A 126 10.32 5.06 -23.07
N GLY A 127 9.44 6.06 -22.96
CA GLY A 127 8.97 6.55 -21.66
C GLY A 127 8.01 5.57 -20.97
N LEU A 128 7.76 5.78 -19.66
CA LEU A 128 6.72 5.04 -18.94
C LEU A 128 5.36 5.38 -19.53
N PHE A 129 4.49 4.41 -19.67
CA PHE A 129 3.21 4.52 -20.37
C PHE A 129 2.03 3.99 -19.57
N GLY A 130 0.84 4.51 -19.87
CA GLY A 130 -0.42 3.95 -19.42
C GLY A 130 -0.71 2.61 -20.07
N TRP A 131 -1.12 1.62 -19.26
CA TRP A 131 -1.23 0.23 -19.71
C TRP A 131 -2.31 0.00 -20.77
N GLU A 132 -3.36 0.83 -20.78
CA GLU A 132 -4.48 0.71 -21.75
C GLU A 132 -4.36 1.75 -22.85
N SER A 133 -4.16 3.01 -22.51
CA SER A 133 -4.14 4.13 -23.45
C SER A 133 -2.89 4.21 -24.31
N ARG A 134 -1.76 3.66 -23.83
CA ARG A 134 -0.41 3.84 -24.40
C ARG A 134 0.06 5.29 -24.40
N ALA A 135 -0.57 6.15 -23.62
CA ALA A 135 -0.16 7.51 -23.44
C ALA A 135 1.08 7.59 -22.52
N ALA A 136 1.97 8.56 -22.74
CA ALA A 136 3.09 8.80 -21.85
C ALA A 136 2.58 9.23 -20.46
N VAL A 137 3.07 8.59 -19.39
CA VAL A 137 2.58 8.83 -18.01
C VAL A 137 2.84 10.27 -17.56
N GLY A 138 3.93 10.90 -18.02
CA GLY A 138 4.24 12.28 -17.67
C GLY A 138 3.27 13.32 -18.27
N ASP A 139 2.38 12.91 -19.17
CA ASP A 139 1.43 13.83 -19.82
C ASP A 139 0.02 13.78 -19.19
N PHE A 140 -0.19 12.94 -18.15
CA PHE A 140 -1.46 12.91 -17.38
C PHE A 140 -1.59 14.13 -16.46
N ASP A 141 -2.81 14.43 -16.02
CA ASP A 141 -3.06 15.49 -15.03
C ASP A 141 -2.66 15.05 -13.61
N ILE A 142 -2.94 13.79 -13.26
CA ILE A 142 -2.63 13.20 -11.95
C ILE A 142 -1.90 11.88 -12.16
N LEU A 143 -0.78 11.71 -11.43
CA LEU A 143 -0.04 10.45 -11.30
C LEU A 143 -0.15 9.99 -9.85
N GLY A 144 -1.05 9.02 -9.59
CA GLY A 144 -1.37 8.54 -8.25
C GLY A 144 -0.66 7.24 -7.91
N PHE A 145 0.16 7.22 -6.86
CA PHE A 145 0.90 6.04 -6.40
C PHE A 145 0.19 5.35 -5.23
N SER A 146 -0.01 4.04 -5.33
CA SER A 146 -0.39 3.18 -4.19
C SER A 146 0.86 2.71 -3.46
N LEU A 147 1.19 3.36 -2.36
CA LEU A 147 2.43 3.17 -1.59
C LEU A 147 2.21 2.14 -0.47
N SER A 148 2.18 0.86 -0.80
CA SER A 148 1.74 -0.19 0.12
C SER A 148 2.79 -0.63 1.15
N TYR A 149 4.09 -0.36 0.93
CA TYR A 149 5.18 -0.76 1.82
C TYR A 149 6.49 -0.02 1.51
N GLU A 150 7.41 0.02 2.48
CA GLU A 150 8.61 0.86 2.49
C GLU A 150 9.60 0.54 1.36
N LEU A 151 9.73 -0.74 1.01
CA LEU A 151 10.72 -1.18 0.01
C LEU A 151 10.34 -0.85 -1.45
N CYS A 152 9.21 -0.18 -1.66
CA CYS A 152 8.84 0.33 -2.98
C CYS A 152 9.46 1.71 -3.29
N ALA A 153 10.17 2.32 -2.35
CA ALA A 153 10.64 3.70 -2.46
C ALA A 153 11.53 3.97 -3.69
N THR A 154 12.48 3.10 -3.98
CA THR A 154 13.35 3.23 -5.18
C THR A 154 12.59 3.02 -6.48
N ASN A 155 11.53 2.20 -6.46
CA ASN A 155 10.68 1.97 -7.62
C ASN A 155 9.85 3.21 -7.97
N VAL A 156 9.42 4.00 -6.98
CA VAL A 156 8.77 5.30 -7.21
C VAL A 156 9.70 6.21 -8.03
N LEU A 157 10.97 6.34 -7.64
CA LEU A 157 11.93 7.16 -8.35
C LEU A 157 12.19 6.64 -9.78
N THR A 158 12.28 5.32 -9.95
CA THR A 158 12.40 4.69 -11.29
C THR A 158 11.21 5.05 -12.18
N MET A 159 9.99 5.01 -11.64
CA MET A 159 8.78 5.31 -12.42
C MET A 159 8.68 6.80 -12.75
N LEU A 160 9.02 7.71 -11.83
CA LEU A 160 9.08 9.14 -12.09
C LEU A 160 10.10 9.48 -13.19
N ASP A 161 11.30 8.93 -13.10
CA ASP A 161 12.37 9.15 -14.07
C ASP A 161 12.00 8.63 -15.47
N LEU A 162 11.48 7.41 -15.57
CA LEU A 162 10.99 6.85 -16.84
C LEU A 162 9.77 7.59 -17.40
N ALA A 163 8.97 8.22 -16.57
CA ALA A 163 7.86 9.07 -17.00
C ALA A 163 8.33 10.45 -17.50
N GLY A 164 9.62 10.80 -17.29
CA GLY A 164 10.15 12.13 -17.57
C GLY A 164 9.60 13.21 -16.63
N VAL A 165 9.19 12.81 -15.42
CA VAL A 165 8.70 13.70 -14.35
C VAL A 165 9.86 14.00 -13.41
N PRO A 166 10.17 15.27 -13.10
CA PRO A 166 11.22 15.61 -12.15
C PRO A 166 11.02 14.88 -10.81
N LEU A 167 12.11 14.33 -10.25
CA LEU A 167 12.04 13.56 -9.01
C LEU A 167 11.48 14.42 -7.88
N HIS A 168 12.09 15.61 -7.67
CA HIS A 168 11.67 16.52 -6.61
C HIS A 168 10.42 17.32 -7.00
N ALA A 169 9.45 17.35 -6.08
CA ALA A 169 8.22 18.10 -6.27
C ALA A 169 8.45 19.62 -6.50
N ALA A 170 9.53 20.16 -5.92
CA ALA A 170 9.92 21.56 -6.07
C ALA A 170 10.35 21.93 -7.50
N GLU A 171 10.79 20.97 -8.31
CA GLU A 171 11.22 21.16 -9.69
C GLU A 171 10.07 21.07 -10.71
N ARG A 172 8.87 20.67 -10.25
CA ARG A 172 7.71 20.47 -11.11
C ARG A 172 6.98 21.79 -11.35
N GLY A 173 6.81 22.12 -12.63
CA GLY A 173 6.04 23.26 -13.10
C GLY A 173 4.76 22.83 -13.82
N ARG A 174 4.22 23.76 -14.61
CA ARG A 174 3.10 23.50 -15.54
C ARG A 174 3.50 22.36 -16.49
N GLY A 175 2.67 21.55 -16.94
CA GLY A 175 2.99 20.46 -17.86
C GLY A 175 3.56 19.19 -17.20
N HIS A 176 3.69 19.16 -15.86
CA HIS A 176 3.94 17.94 -15.12
C HIS A 176 2.70 17.51 -14.33
N PRO A 177 2.43 16.20 -14.21
CA PRO A 177 1.30 15.72 -13.40
C PRO A 177 1.41 16.16 -11.94
N LEU A 178 0.29 16.21 -11.23
CA LEU A 178 0.31 16.15 -9.78
C LEU A 178 0.71 14.73 -9.38
N VAL A 179 1.80 14.61 -8.64
CA VAL A 179 2.26 13.33 -8.09
C VAL A 179 1.65 13.14 -6.72
N VAL A 180 0.77 12.15 -6.60
CA VAL A 180 -0.05 11.89 -5.43
C VAL A 180 0.31 10.55 -4.83
N GLY A 181 0.54 10.50 -3.51
CA GLY A 181 0.78 9.27 -2.77
C GLY A 181 -0.43 8.89 -1.91
N GLY A 182 -0.74 7.61 -1.83
CA GLY A 182 -1.77 7.06 -0.95
C GLY A 182 -1.39 5.69 -0.41
N ASP A 183 -2.27 5.05 0.36
CA ASP A 183 -2.08 3.78 1.04
C ASP A 183 -1.13 3.87 2.25
N ALA A 184 -0.50 2.77 2.68
CA ALA A 184 0.18 2.60 3.97
C ALA A 184 1.27 3.64 4.27
N LEU A 185 2.07 4.04 3.26
CA LEU A 185 3.11 5.05 3.47
C LEU A 185 2.60 6.48 3.53
N ALA A 186 1.34 6.74 3.19
CA ALA A 186 0.73 8.03 3.46
C ALA A 186 0.53 8.28 4.97
N ASP A 187 0.53 7.22 5.79
CA ASP A 187 0.53 7.33 7.25
C ASP A 187 1.91 7.75 7.81
N THR A 188 2.98 7.64 7.00
CA THR A 188 4.37 7.99 7.36
C THR A 188 5.08 8.64 6.17
N PRO A 189 4.60 9.79 5.69
CA PRO A 189 4.97 10.32 4.37
C PRO A 189 6.37 10.91 4.30
N GLU A 190 6.99 11.27 5.45
CA GLU A 190 8.21 12.08 5.50
C GLU A 190 9.41 11.51 4.72
N PRO A 191 9.68 10.19 4.70
CA PRO A 191 10.77 9.62 3.90
C PRO A 191 10.64 9.88 2.39
N LEU A 192 9.43 10.08 1.91
CA LEU A 192 9.11 10.32 0.49
C LEU A 192 8.61 11.75 0.22
N ALA A 193 8.54 12.62 1.23
CA ALA A 193 7.89 13.92 1.16
C ALA A 193 8.44 14.82 0.04
N GLU A 194 9.74 14.74 -0.27
CA GLU A 194 10.36 15.58 -1.31
C GLU A 194 9.96 15.15 -2.74
N PHE A 195 9.45 13.91 -2.91
CA PHE A 195 9.11 13.33 -4.21
C PHE A 195 7.61 13.44 -4.56
N PHE A 196 6.78 13.87 -3.62
CA PHE A 196 5.32 13.94 -3.80
C PHE A 196 4.78 15.36 -3.65
N ASP A 197 3.79 15.68 -4.45
CA ASP A 197 3.07 16.95 -4.34
C ASP A 197 2.01 16.89 -3.24
N VAL A 198 1.32 15.75 -3.12
CA VAL A 198 0.23 15.52 -2.17
C VAL A 198 0.27 14.08 -1.67
N PHE A 199 0.04 13.85 -0.38
CA PHE A 199 -0.36 12.56 0.15
C PHE A 199 -1.82 12.60 0.58
N LEU A 200 -2.56 11.53 0.31
CA LEU A 200 -3.93 11.32 0.77
C LEU A 200 -3.92 10.27 1.88
N VAL A 201 -4.19 10.71 3.11
CA VAL A 201 -4.07 9.89 4.32
C VAL A 201 -5.39 9.20 4.64
N GLY A 202 -5.37 7.90 4.77
CA GLY A 202 -6.54 7.07 5.10
C GLY A 202 -7.19 6.39 3.89
N ASP A 203 -8.53 6.30 3.89
CA ASP A 203 -9.29 5.74 2.77
C ASP A 203 -9.28 6.71 1.59
N GLY A 204 -8.79 6.27 0.45
CA GLY A 204 -8.50 7.15 -0.70
C GLY A 204 -9.70 7.55 -1.55
N GLU A 205 -10.85 6.91 -1.41
CA GLU A 205 -11.99 7.06 -2.32
C GLU A 205 -12.50 8.51 -2.37
N ALA A 206 -12.86 9.09 -1.21
CA ALA A 206 -13.39 10.44 -1.14
C ALA A 206 -12.35 11.54 -1.38
N PRO A 207 -11.14 11.49 -0.75
CA PRO A 207 -10.10 12.49 -1.00
C PRO A 207 -9.62 12.53 -2.45
N LEU A 208 -9.48 11.38 -3.12
CA LEU A 208 -9.07 11.35 -4.52
C LEU A 208 -10.14 11.91 -5.44
N ALA A 209 -11.42 11.60 -5.20
CA ALA A 209 -12.53 12.20 -5.94
C ALA A 209 -12.57 13.72 -5.78
N ALA A 210 -12.35 14.24 -4.56
CA ALA A 210 -12.27 15.66 -4.28
C ALA A 210 -11.08 16.33 -5.01
N LEU A 211 -9.92 15.67 -5.04
CA LEU A 211 -8.74 16.16 -5.76
C LEU A 211 -8.98 16.21 -7.27
N VAL A 212 -9.60 15.19 -7.85
CA VAL A 212 -9.97 15.17 -9.28
C VAL A 212 -10.90 16.32 -9.62
N GLU A 213 -11.91 16.59 -8.78
CA GLU A 213 -12.83 17.71 -8.99
C GLU A 213 -12.15 19.08 -8.81
N LEU A 214 -11.19 19.17 -7.88
CA LEU A 214 -10.37 20.37 -7.72
C LEU A 214 -9.53 20.63 -8.98
N VAL A 215 -8.87 19.62 -9.53
CA VAL A 215 -8.09 19.72 -10.78
C VAL A 215 -9.01 20.09 -11.96
N ARG A 216 -10.19 19.49 -12.05
CA ARG A 216 -11.18 19.81 -13.09
C ARG A 216 -11.55 21.31 -13.08
N ARG A 217 -11.86 21.85 -11.90
CA ARG A 217 -12.17 23.27 -11.74
C ARG A 217 -10.96 24.14 -12.08
N ALA A 218 -9.78 23.80 -11.59
CA ALA A 218 -8.55 24.53 -11.86
C ALA A 218 -8.22 24.61 -13.36
N LYS A 219 -8.45 23.54 -14.11
CA LYS A 219 -8.28 23.53 -15.58
C LYS A 219 -9.26 24.47 -16.26
N ARG A 220 -10.53 24.49 -15.85
CA ARG A 220 -11.53 25.44 -16.41
C ARG A 220 -11.23 26.89 -16.07
N ASP A 221 -10.82 27.14 -14.84
CA ASP A 221 -10.63 28.49 -14.31
C ASP A 221 -9.23 29.08 -14.61
N GLY A 222 -8.30 28.23 -15.14
CA GLY A 222 -6.93 28.60 -15.43
C GLY A 222 -6.09 28.89 -14.17
N ALA A 223 -6.40 28.19 -13.06
CA ALA A 223 -5.67 28.32 -11.80
C ALA A 223 -4.21 27.83 -11.93
N SER A 224 -3.32 28.29 -11.07
CA SER A 224 -1.94 27.84 -11.04
C SER A 224 -1.78 26.52 -10.27
N ARG A 225 -0.63 25.84 -10.46
CA ARG A 225 -0.29 24.64 -9.67
C ARG A 225 -0.28 24.94 -8.18
N ASP A 226 0.24 26.11 -7.79
CA ASP A 226 0.34 26.51 -6.39
C ASP A 226 -1.04 26.77 -5.78
N ASP A 227 -1.98 27.34 -6.55
CA ASP A 227 -3.37 27.52 -6.10
C ASP A 227 -4.05 26.17 -5.85
N VAL A 228 -3.83 25.20 -6.74
CA VAL A 228 -4.38 23.84 -6.57
C VAL A 228 -3.80 23.15 -5.35
N LEU A 229 -2.48 23.22 -5.15
CA LEU A 229 -1.82 22.61 -4.00
C LEU A 229 -2.28 23.25 -2.68
N LEU A 230 -2.42 24.56 -2.66
CA LEU A 230 -2.94 25.27 -1.49
C LEU A 230 -4.40 24.91 -1.22
N ALA A 231 -5.24 24.93 -2.25
CA ALA A 231 -6.64 24.52 -2.12
C ALA A 231 -6.76 23.07 -1.64
N ALA A 232 -5.93 22.15 -2.16
CA ALA A 232 -5.91 20.77 -1.70
C ALA A 232 -5.57 20.67 -0.20
N ALA A 233 -4.52 21.37 0.25
CA ALA A 233 -4.11 21.38 1.66
C ALA A 233 -5.18 21.95 2.60
N CYS A 234 -5.93 22.97 2.15
CA CYS A 234 -6.91 23.67 2.97
C CYS A 234 -8.31 23.05 2.94
N THR A 235 -8.68 22.34 1.85
CA THR A 235 -10.09 21.96 1.63
C THR A 235 -10.33 20.46 1.51
N ILE A 236 -9.30 19.64 1.29
CA ILE A 236 -9.45 18.19 1.16
C ILE A 236 -9.03 17.54 2.46
N PRO A 237 -9.96 16.92 3.22
CA PRO A 237 -9.61 16.15 4.41
C PRO A 237 -8.57 15.07 4.07
N GLY A 238 -7.56 14.92 4.92
CA GLY A 238 -6.49 13.93 4.72
C GLY A 238 -5.44 14.32 3.68
N ALA A 239 -5.53 15.48 3.03
CA ALA A 239 -4.51 15.94 2.10
C ALA A 239 -3.31 16.54 2.84
N TYR A 240 -2.17 15.87 2.78
CA TYR A 240 -0.89 16.40 3.22
C TYR A 240 -0.08 16.88 2.02
N VAL A 241 0.25 18.18 1.99
CA VAL A 241 1.03 18.81 0.92
C VAL A 241 2.40 19.21 1.46
N PRO A 242 3.45 18.38 1.31
CA PRO A 242 4.73 18.49 2.04
C PRO A 242 5.43 19.86 1.89
N ARG A 243 5.27 20.53 0.76
CA ARG A 243 5.89 21.86 0.49
C ARG A 243 5.44 22.97 1.45
N PHE A 244 4.30 22.80 2.11
CA PHE A 244 3.77 23.77 3.09
C PHE A 244 4.20 23.46 4.54
N TYR A 245 5.10 22.50 4.71
CA TYR A 245 5.59 22.09 6.02
C TYR A 245 7.12 22.00 6.03
N ALA A 246 7.70 22.38 7.15
CA ALA A 246 9.13 22.24 7.39
C ALA A 246 9.38 21.39 8.65
N PRO A 247 10.55 20.73 8.74
CA PRO A 247 10.98 20.12 9.98
C PRO A 247 10.97 21.13 11.13
N ALA A 248 10.40 20.77 12.27
CA ALA A 248 10.38 21.64 13.44
C ALA A 248 11.81 21.99 13.86
N PRO A 249 12.07 23.25 14.26
CA PRO A 249 13.37 23.64 14.79
C PRO A 249 13.71 22.80 16.02
N ALA A 250 15.02 22.50 16.22
CA ALA A 250 15.45 21.85 17.42
C ALA A 250 15.15 22.71 18.66
N PRO A 251 14.86 22.11 19.85
CA PRO A 251 14.51 22.85 21.05
C PRO A 251 15.58 23.88 21.50
N ASP A 252 16.83 23.70 21.07
CA ASP A 252 17.96 24.61 21.33
C ASP A 252 18.14 25.70 20.26
N GLY A 253 17.21 25.83 19.31
CA GLY A 253 17.27 26.83 18.24
C GLY A 253 18.36 26.58 17.19
N SER A 254 19.12 25.50 17.29
CA SER A 254 20.13 25.16 16.28
C SER A 254 19.44 24.70 14.98
N ALA A 255 19.90 25.25 13.85
CA ALA A 255 19.51 24.69 12.56
C ALA A 255 19.98 23.23 12.52
N ILE A 256 19.07 22.33 12.13
CA ILE A 256 19.31 20.89 12.10
C ILE A 256 20.44 20.61 11.10
N ARG A 257 21.69 20.68 11.56
CA ARG A 257 22.89 20.36 10.77
C ARG A 257 23.40 18.94 11.02
N ASN A 258 22.78 18.20 11.97
CA ASN A 258 23.26 16.89 12.36
C ASN A 258 22.44 15.79 11.65
N PRO A 259 23.08 14.93 10.83
CA PRO A 259 22.42 13.77 10.21
C PRO A 259 21.71 12.84 11.22
N GLN A 260 22.22 12.77 12.46
CA GLN A 260 21.60 12.02 13.57
C GLN A 260 20.25 12.60 14.00
N SER A 261 19.92 13.84 13.62
CA SER A 261 18.64 14.48 13.91
C SER A 261 17.52 14.13 12.93
N ALA A 262 17.80 13.34 11.89
CA ALA A 262 16.79 12.88 10.93
C ALA A 262 15.59 12.14 11.57
N ILE A 263 15.73 11.73 12.83
CA ILE A 263 14.66 11.06 13.61
C ILE A 263 13.81 12.07 14.42
N ARG A 264 14.34 13.26 14.72
CA ARG A 264 13.74 14.17 15.71
C ARG A 264 12.70 15.13 15.17
N ASN A 265 12.34 15.04 13.89
CA ASN A 265 11.64 16.11 13.23
C ASN A 265 10.16 15.78 13.07
N SER A 266 9.35 16.16 14.06
CA SER A 266 7.98 16.56 13.74
C SER A 266 8.05 17.70 12.71
N VAL A 267 7.07 17.79 11.82
CA VAL A 267 6.97 18.90 10.88
C VAL A 267 5.96 19.92 11.41
N VAL A 268 6.16 21.15 11.03
CA VAL A 268 5.28 22.27 11.38
C VAL A 268 4.83 22.97 10.10
N PRO A 269 3.61 23.50 10.07
CA PRO A 269 3.15 24.26 8.92
C PRO A 269 3.95 25.56 8.76
N LEU A 270 4.29 25.91 7.52
CA LEU A 270 4.93 27.16 7.13
C LEU A 270 3.91 28.31 6.96
N ARG A 271 2.63 27.99 6.99
CA ARG A 271 1.50 28.90 6.74
C ARG A 271 0.41 28.66 7.77
N GLY A 272 -0.25 29.72 8.21
CA GLY A 272 -1.34 29.62 9.19
C GLY A 272 -2.67 29.11 8.63
N ASP A 273 -2.81 29.04 7.32
CA ASP A 273 -4.02 28.57 6.63
C ASP A 273 -4.00 27.06 6.29
N VAL A 274 -2.89 26.35 6.54
CA VAL A 274 -2.83 24.90 6.39
C VAL A 274 -2.91 24.20 7.75
N PRO A 275 -3.50 23.00 7.84
CA PRO A 275 -3.71 22.31 9.12
C PRO A 275 -2.39 21.85 9.74
N ALA A 276 -2.23 22.03 11.07
CA ALA A 276 -1.06 21.54 11.79
C ALA A 276 -1.06 20.01 11.95
N VAL A 277 -2.23 19.39 11.92
CA VAL A 277 -2.45 17.94 12.00
C VAL A 277 -3.33 17.52 10.83
N ILE A 278 -2.87 16.54 10.09
CA ILE A 278 -3.59 15.99 8.94
C ILE A 278 -4.53 14.90 9.43
N GLU A 279 -5.80 14.99 9.08
CA GLU A 279 -6.80 13.98 9.43
C GLU A 279 -6.53 12.65 8.74
N HIS A 280 -6.82 11.57 9.45
CA HIS A 280 -6.88 10.24 8.86
C HIS A 280 -8.32 9.95 8.42
N VAL A 281 -8.55 10.03 7.11
CA VAL A 281 -9.90 9.88 6.53
C VAL A 281 -10.34 8.42 6.54
N HIS A 282 -11.62 8.19 6.84
CA HIS A 282 -12.24 6.89 6.71
C HIS A 282 -13.68 7.01 6.19
N ILE A 283 -14.13 5.99 5.48
CA ILE A 283 -15.52 5.87 5.04
C ILE A 283 -16.33 5.31 6.21
N ASP A 284 -17.35 6.03 6.68
CA ASP A 284 -18.19 5.60 7.79
C ASP A 284 -19.09 4.43 7.37
N ASP A 285 -19.76 4.58 6.24
CA ASP A 285 -20.63 3.54 5.66
C ASP A 285 -19.87 2.80 4.55
N PHE A 286 -19.51 1.54 4.81
CA PHE A 286 -18.71 0.75 3.88
C PHE A 286 -19.47 0.36 2.59
N SER A 287 -20.79 0.47 2.58
CA SER A 287 -21.58 0.29 1.35
C SER A 287 -21.29 1.38 0.30
N GLN A 288 -20.78 2.54 0.73
CA GLN A 288 -20.37 3.64 -0.14
C GLN A 288 -19.00 3.40 -0.80
N SER A 289 -18.17 2.48 -0.29
CA SER A 289 -16.95 2.07 -1.00
C SER A 289 -17.32 1.29 -2.25
N PRO A 290 -16.79 1.67 -3.43
CA PRO A 290 -17.16 1.04 -4.70
C PRO A 290 -16.95 -0.47 -4.68
N ALA A 291 -17.97 -1.20 -5.12
CA ALA A 291 -17.91 -2.64 -5.29
C ALA A 291 -17.34 -2.98 -6.67
N ILE A 292 -16.31 -3.83 -6.71
CA ILE A 292 -15.74 -4.31 -7.97
C ILE A 292 -16.58 -5.48 -8.47
N THR A 293 -17.52 -5.19 -9.36
CA THR A 293 -18.42 -6.19 -9.97
C THR A 293 -17.87 -6.81 -11.25
N ALA A 294 -16.86 -6.20 -11.85
CA ALA A 294 -16.16 -6.72 -13.02
C ALA A 294 -14.65 -6.51 -12.85
N PRO A 295 -13.99 -7.33 -11.98
CA PRO A 295 -12.56 -7.22 -11.75
C PRO A 295 -11.76 -7.45 -13.03
N LEU A 296 -10.61 -6.80 -13.12
CA LEU A 296 -9.68 -6.98 -14.21
C LEU A 296 -9.16 -8.42 -14.25
N VAL A 297 -9.23 -9.05 -15.44
CA VAL A 297 -8.66 -10.38 -15.64
C VAL A 297 -7.34 -10.23 -16.39
N PRO A 298 -6.20 -10.54 -15.75
CA PRO A 298 -4.89 -10.40 -16.36
C PRO A 298 -4.70 -11.42 -17.50
N LEU A 299 -3.98 -11.01 -18.56
CA LEU A 299 -3.57 -11.89 -19.65
C LEU A 299 -2.21 -12.54 -19.41
N ALA A 300 -1.48 -12.07 -18.43
CA ALA A 300 -0.19 -12.61 -18.00
C ALA A 300 -0.26 -13.06 -16.54
N GLU A 301 0.76 -13.78 -16.10
CA GLU A 301 0.86 -14.28 -14.71
C GLU A 301 0.64 -13.15 -13.70
N ALA A 302 -0.27 -13.37 -12.77
CA ALA A 302 -0.59 -12.50 -11.65
C ALA A 302 -0.54 -13.28 -10.33
N VAL A 303 -0.38 -12.59 -9.21
CA VAL A 303 -0.32 -13.24 -7.88
C VAL A 303 -1.68 -13.84 -7.51
N HIS A 304 -2.77 -13.19 -7.92
CA HIS A 304 -4.13 -13.60 -7.60
C HIS A 304 -4.96 -13.77 -8.87
N ASP A 305 -5.33 -15.01 -9.13
CA ASP A 305 -6.20 -15.43 -10.25
C ASP A 305 -7.58 -15.88 -9.70
N ARG A 306 -8.31 -14.93 -9.11
CA ARG A 306 -9.59 -15.18 -8.42
C ARG A 306 -10.38 -13.90 -8.19
N VAL A 307 -11.68 -14.04 -7.93
CA VAL A 307 -12.50 -12.93 -7.44
C VAL A 307 -12.11 -12.61 -5.99
N ALA A 308 -11.63 -11.41 -5.74
CA ALA A 308 -11.30 -10.92 -4.41
C ALA A 308 -12.39 -9.94 -3.93
N ILE A 309 -13.01 -10.21 -2.79
CA ILE A 309 -14.07 -9.36 -2.22
C ILE A 309 -13.65 -8.90 -0.83
N GLU A 310 -13.49 -7.57 -0.65
CA GLU A 310 -13.27 -6.99 0.67
C GLU A 310 -14.58 -7.01 1.46
N ILE A 311 -14.67 -7.91 2.43
CA ILE A 311 -15.88 -8.10 3.25
C ILE A 311 -15.91 -7.18 4.47
N MET A 312 -14.74 -6.78 4.94
CA MET A 312 -14.57 -5.95 6.13
C MET A 312 -13.27 -5.16 6.05
N ARG A 313 -13.30 -3.88 6.41
CA ARG A 313 -12.16 -2.99 6.56
C ARG A 313 -11.97 -2.63 8.03
N GLY A 314 -10.71 -2.59 8.50
CA GLY A 314 -10.35 -2.49 9.90
C GLY A 314 -10.27 -3.85 10.60
N CYS A 315 -9.78 -3.85 11.86
CA CYS A 315 -9.59 -5.08 12.65
C CYS A 315 -9.92 -4.82 14.13
N PRO A 316 -10.78 -5.65 14.78
CA PRO A 316 -11.17 -5.44 16.17
C PRO A 316 -10.12 -5.93 17.19
N ASN A 317 -9.04 -6.57 16.75
CA ASN A 317 -8.14 -7.31 17.64
C ASN A 317 -7.16 -6.45 18.43
N ALA A 318 -6.83 -5.24 17.94
CA ALA A 318 -5.95 -4.28 18.60
C ALA A 318 -4.60 -4.88 19.05
N CYS A 319 -3.96 -5.71 18.21
CA CYS A 319 -2.62 -6.21 18.42
C CYS A 319 -1.64 -5.03 18.48
N ARG A 320 -0.77 -4.99 19.51
CA ARG A 320 0.06 -3.81 19.82
C ARG A 320 1.12 -3.50 18.76
N PHE A 321 1.48 -4.45 17.92
CA PHE A 321 2.48 -4.30 16.86
C PHE A 321 1.89 -3.94 15.49
N CYS A 322 0.58 -4.08 15.32
CA CYS A 322 -0.04 -4.07 14.01
C CYS A 322 -0.46 -2.65 13.60
N GLN A 323 0.27 -2.06 12.64
CA GLN A 323 -0.06 -0.75 12.08
C GLN A 323 -1.42 -0.76 11.38
N ALA A 324 -1.68 -1.73 10.49
CA ALA A 324 -2.96 -1.84 9.80
C ALA A 324 -4.16 -1.95 10.77
N GLY A 325 -3.97 -2.67 11.91
CA GLY A 325 -4.98 -2.75 12.97
C GLY A 325 -5.21 -1.45 13.72
N ALA A 326 -4.25 -0.52 13.69
CA ALA A 326 -4.37 0.79 14.32
C ALA A 326 -4.95 1.84 13.36
N VAL A 327 -4.41 1.93 12.13
CA VAL A 327 -4.75 3.01 11.18
C VAL A 327 -6.03 2.72 10.37
N ARG A 328 -6.46 1.46 10.22
CA ARG A 328 -7.67 1.12 9.44
C ARG A 328 -8.96 1.08 10.28
N LEU A 329 -8.95 1.65 11.48
CA LEU A 329 -10.16 1.83 12.30
C LEU A 329 -11.02 3.00 11.76
N PRO A 330 -12.35 2.98 12.04
CA PRO A 330 -13.14 1.95 12.72
C PRO A 330 -13.34 0.68 11.88
N VAL A 331 -13.85 -0.39 12.52
CA VAL A 331 -14.23 -1.62 11.80
C VAL A 331 -15.53 -1.40 11.05
N ARG A 332 -15.49 -1.60 9.72
CA ARG A 332 -16.63 -1.45 8.81
C ARG A 332 -16.78 -2.70 7.98
N ARG A 333 -17.98 -3.05 7.57
CA ARG A 333 -18.29 -4.33 6.91
C ARG A 333 -19.40 -4.19 5.88
N ARG A 334 -19.32 -5.00 4.84
CA ARG A 334 -20.43 -5.20 3.90
C ARG A 334 -21.43 -6.18 4.49
N SER A 335 -22.68 -6.05 4.11
CA SER A 335 -23.71 -7.05 4.41
C SER A 335 -23.48 -8.35 3.60
N ILE A 336 -24.04 -9.46 4.08
CA ILE A 336 -24.00 -10.75 3.36
C ILE A 336 -24.61 -10.61 1.97
N GLU A 337 -25.72 -9.88 1.85
CA GLU A 337 -26.43 -9.65 0.59
C GLU A 337 -25.56 -8.90 -0.44
N GLU A 338 -24.85 -7.84 0.00
CA GLU A 338 -23.90 -7.13 -0.86
C GLU A 338 -22.77 -8.04 -1.33
N ILE A 339 -22.19 -8.84 -0.44
CA ILE A 339 -21.11 -9.77 -0.77
C ILE A 339 -21.58 -10.79 -1.80
N LEU A 340 -22.77 -11.35 -1.65
CA LEU A 340 -23.37 -12.28 -2.61
C LEU A 340 -23.63 -11.61 -3.97
N ALA A 341 -24.15 -10.38 -3.95
CA ALA A 341 -24.41 -9.63 -5.19
C ALA A 341 -23.09 -9.34 -5.94
N ILE A 342 -22.04 -8.92 -5.23
CA ILE A 342 -20.69 -8.70 -5.80
C ILE A 342 -20.15 -10.02 -6.37
N ALA A 343 -20.25 -11.13 -5.63
CA ALA A 343 -19.77 -12.43 -6.07
C ALA A 343 -20.46 -12.89 -7.36
N ARG A 344 -21.80 -12.75 -7.45
CA ARG A 344 -22.58 -13.10 -8.67
C ARG A 344 -22.09 -12.31 -9.89
N ALA A 345 -22.01 -10.99 -9.74
CA ALA A 345 -21.61 -10.13 -10.83
C ALA A 345 -20.14 -10.37 -11.24
N ALA A 346 -19.22 -10.47 -10.28
CA ALA A 346 -17.81 -10.68 -10.56
C ALA A 346 -17.51 -12.05 -11.19
N ILE A 347 -18.17 -13.13 -10.74
CA ILE A 347 -18.03 -14.46 -11.35
C ILE A 347 -18.58 -14.45 -12.78
N ALA A 348 -19.72 -13.80 -13.00
CA ALA A 348 -20.31 -13.69 -14.35
C ALA A 348 -19.40 -12.89 -15.30
N ALA A 349 -18.76 -11.84 -14.82
CA ALA A 349 -17.89 -10.97 -15.62
C ALA A 349 -16.49 -11.56 -15.88
N THR A 350 -16.02 -12.53 -15.07
CA THR A 350 -14.64 -13.04 -15.15
C THR A 350 -14.54 -14.52 -15.50
N GLY A 351 -15.55 -15.32 -15.17
CA GLY A 351 -15.49 -16.78 -15.27
C GLY A 351 -14.57 -17.44 -14.24
N TYR A 352 -14.07 -16.72 -13.23
CA TYR A 352 -13.22 -17.27 -12.19
C TYR A 352 -13.93 -18.39 -11.40
N ARG A 353 -13.15 -19.36 -10.95
CA ARG A 353 -13.61 -20.50 -10.16
C ARG A 353 -13.22 -20.45 -8.69
N GLU A 354 -12.79 -19.30 -8.21
CA GLU A 354 -12.47 -19.07 -6.81
C GLU A 354 -12.95 -17.68 -6.38
N VAL A 355 -13.62 -17.61 -5.23
CA VAL A 355 -13.96 -16.38 -4.53
C VAL A 355 -13.14 -16.32 -3.25
N SER A 356 -12.39 -15.25 -3.05
CA SER A 356 -11.58 -14.99 -1.85
C SER A 356 -12.19 -13.85 -1.05
N LEU A 357 -12.51 -14.12 0.21
CA LEU A 357 -13.07 -13.13 1.15
C LEU A 357 -11.94 -12.42 1.89
N LEU A 358 -11.68 -11.17 1.53
CA LEU A 358 -10.57 -10.39 2.07
C LEU A 358 -10.97 -9.53 3.26
N SER A 359 -10.15 -9.57 4.30
CA SER A 359 -10.13 -8.62 5.42
C SER A 359 -8.85 -8.79 6.24
N LEU A 360 -8.59 -7.88 7.18
CA LEU A 360 -7.49 -8.04 8.15
C LEU A 360 -7.75 -9.19 9.14
N SER A 361 -9.00 -9.60 9.33
CA SER A 361 -9.38 -10.73 10.21
C SER A 361 -10.75 -11.27 9.81
N SER A 362 -10.78 -12.13 8.79
CA SER A 362 -12.05 -12.68 8.27
C SER A 362 -12.81 -13.50 9.32
N SER A 363 -12.11 -14.07 10.28
CA SER A 363 -12.72 -14.79 11.42
C SER A 363 -13.61 -13.89 12.31
N ASP A 364 -13.36 -12.60 12.34
CA ASP A 364 -14.14 -11.64 13.14
C ASP A 364 -15.33 -11.03 12.38
N TYR A 365 -15.62 -11.53 11.16
CA TYR A 365 -16.80 -11.11 10.42
C TYR A 365 -18.05 -11.77 11.01
N PRO A 366 -19.04 -10.98 11.49
CA PRO A 366 -20.29 -11.53 12.02
C PRO A 366 -21.08 -12.28 10.95
N GLY A 367 -21.54 -13.48 11.27
CA GLY A 367 -22.26 -14.31 10.30
C GLY A 367 -21.38 -14.99 9.27
N LEU A 368 -20.06 -15.13 9.51
CA LEU A 368 -19.13 -15.78 8.57
C LEU A 368 -19.62 -17.19 8.17
N GLY A 369 -20.16 -17.96 9.11
CA GLY A 369 -20.70 -19.29 8.83
C GLY A 369 -21.84 -19.27 7.81
N GLU A 370 -22.83 -18.40 8.03
CA GLU A 370 -23.94 -18.18 7.10
C GLU A 370 -23.44 -17.71 5.72
N LEU A 371 -22.51 -16.75 5.70
CA LEU A 371 -21.92 -16.27 4.44
C LEU A 371 -21.28 -17.41 3.65
N ILE A 372 -20.48 -18.25 4.30
CA ILE A 372 -19.80 -19.39 3.63
C ILE A 372 -20.83 -20.42 3.15
N GLU A 373 -21.82 -20.74 3.98
CA GLU A 373 -22.89 -21.67 3.60
C GLU A 373 -23.66 -21.20 2.37
N ARG A 374 -24.03 -19.93 2.33
CA ARG A 374 -24.76 -19.31 1.20
C ARG A 374 -23.90 -19.26 -0.05
N LEU A 375 -22.62 -18.86 0.05
CA LEU A 375 -21.68 -18.87 -1.09
C LEU A 375 -21.47 -20.29 -1.63
N ASN A 376 -21.26 -21.28 -0.77
CA ASN A 376 -21.08 -22.67 -1.18
C ASN A 376 -22.38 -23.26 -1.78
N GLY A 377 -23.55 -22.96 -1.22
CA GLY A 377 -24.83 -23.39 -1.74
C GLY A 377 -25.12 -22.87 -3.14
N GLU A 378 -24.79 -21.60 -3.39
CA GLU A 378 -25.04 -20.95 -4.68
C GLU A 378 -23.99 -21.29 -5.74
N PHE A 379 -22.70 -21.28 -5.38
CA PHE A 379 -21.60 -21.37 -6.33
C PHE A 379 -20.92 -22.74 -6.37
N GLY A 380 -21.03 -23.55 -5.31
CA GLY A 380 -20.47 -24.90 -5.26
C GLY A 380 -20.96 -25.82 -6.40
N PRO A 381 -22.26 -25.88 -6.71
CA PRO A 381 -22.77 -26.66 -7.86
C PRO A 381 -22.20 -26.21 -9.21
N ARG A 382 -21.71 -24.96 -9.29
CA ARG A 382 -21.08 -24.38 -10.48
C ARG A 382 -19.56 -24.59 -10.53
N GLY A 383 -18.98 -25.32 -9.55
CA GLY A 383 -17.55 -25.60 -9.46
C GLY A 383 -16.70 -24.39 -9.00
N VAL A 384 -17.32 -23.42 -8.34
CA VAL A 384 -16.62 -22.26 -7.76
C VAL A 384 -16.34 -22.53 -6.29
N SER A 385 -15.09 -22.39 -5.87
CA SER A 385 -14.65 -22.57 -4.48
C SER A 385 -14.58 -21.26 -3.72
N VAL A 386 -14.77 -21.33 -2.39
CA VAL A 386 -14.59 -20.18 -1.47
C VAL A 386 -13.27 -20.31 -0.74
N SER A 387 -12.49 -19.22 -0.68
CA SER A 387 -11.19 -19.15 -0.02
C SER A 387 -11.20 -18.10 1.09
N LEU A 388 -10.59 -18.42 2.22
CA LEU A 388 -10.47 -17.57 3.41
C LEU A 388 -9.00 -17.39 3.78
N PRO A 389 -8.32 -16.34 3.30
CA PRO A 389 -6.88 -16.19 3.51
C PRO A 389 -6.50 -15.82 4.95
N SER A 390 -7.39 -15.21 5.72
CA SER A 390 -7.09 -14.64 7.05
C SER A 390 -7.92 -15.32 8.15
N LEU A 391 -7.53 -16.52 8.56
CA LEU A 391 -8.17 -17.26 9.65
C LEU A 391 -7.37 -17.16 10.94
N ARG A 392 -8.08 -17.01 12.07
CA ARG A 392 -7.50 -17.13 13.41
C ARG A 392 -7.63 -18.55 13.94
N ALA A 393 -6.61 -19.00 14.69
CA ALA A 393 -6.58 -20.31 15.32
C ALA A 393 -7.32 -20.33 16.66
N ASP A 394 -8.55 -19.84 16.71
CA ASP A 394 -9.42 -19.91 17.87
C ASP A 394 -10.59 -20.89 17.62
N SER A 395 -11.66 -20.76 18.40
CA SER A 395 -12.84 -21.64 18.33
C SER A 395 -13.46 -21.82 16.93
N GLN A 396 -13.12 -20.93 15.98
CA GLN A 396 -13.64 -21.02 14.60
C GLN A 396 -12.91 -22.08 13.78
N LEU A 397 -11.62 -22.39 14.08
CA LEU A 397 -10.94 -23.51 13.43
C LEU A 397 -11.64 -24.85 13.73
N GLU A 398 -12.27 -24.99 14.88
CA GLU A 398 -13.04 -26.18 15.23
C GLU A 398 -14.30 -26.34 14.37
N GLN A 399 -14.85 -25.22 13.87
CA GLN A 399 -16.03 -25.20 13.00
C GLN A 399 -15.66 -25.31 11.49
N LEU A 400 -14.43 -24.98 11.12
CA LEU A 400 -13.94 -25.07 9.74
C LEU A 400 -14.19 -26.42 9.05
N PRO A 401 -14.00 -27.58 9.69
CA PRO A 401 -14.26 -28.86 9.04
C PRO A 401 -15.71 -29.01 8.60
N LYS A 402 -16.66 -28.39 9.31
CA LYS A 402 -18.08 -28.40 8.94
C LYS A 402 -18.39 -27.42 7.81
N LEU A 403 -17.66 -26.30 7.75
CA LEU A 403 -17.84 -25.25 6.75
C LEU A 403 -17.11 -25.55 5.42
N THR A 404 -16.08 -26.38 5.43
CA THR A 404 -15.12 -26.53 4.33
C THR A 404 -15.21 -27.84 3.54
N GLY A 405 -16.33 -28.56 3.61
CA GLY A 405 -16.54 -29.79 2.82
C GLY A 405 -16.24 -29.61 1.32
N GLN A 406 -16.28 -28.37 0.80
CA GLN A 406 -16.07 -28.00 -0.61
C GLN A 406 -14.96 -26.94 -0.82
N VAL A 407 -14.26 -26.52 0.25
CA VAL A 407 -13.14 -25.56 0.13
C VAL A 407 -11.89 -26.32 -0.33
N ARG A 408 -11.18 -25.77 -1.32
CA ARG A 408 -9.88 -26.30 -1.75
C ARG A 408 -8.95 -26.36 -0.53
N LYS A 409 -8.56 -27.57 -0.13
CA LYS A 409 -7.69 -27.84 1.02
C LYS A 409 -6.24 -27.42 0.69
N GLY A 410 -5.99 -26.12 0.65
CA GLY A 410 -4.64 -25.57 0.69
C GLY A 410 -4.00 -25.77 2.07
N GLY A 411 -2.81 -25.27 2.30
CA GLY A 411 -2.20 -25.27 3.62
C GLY A 411 -2.99 -24.38 4.60
N LEU A 412 -3.27 -24.87 5.81
CA LEU A 412 -3.82 -24.05 6.88
C LEU A 412 -2.74 -23.04 7.34
N THR A 413 -3.07 -21.76 7.36
CA THR A 413 -2.14 -20.69 7.80
C THR A 413 -2.60 -20.11 9.13
N ILE A 414 -1.69 -20.04 10.10
CA ILE A 414 -1.94 -19.48 11.44
C ILE A 414 -0.85 -18.48 11.79
N ALA A 415 -1.24 -17.26 12.14
CA ALA A 415 -0.35 -16.22 12.64
C ALA A 415 -0.28 -16.27 14.17
N ALA A 416 0.60 -17.11 14.72
CA ALA A 416 0.83 -17.21 16.16
C ALA A 416 1.56 -15.98 16.71
N GLU A 417 2.43 -15.35 15.92
CA GLU A 417 3.24 -14.16 16.13
C GLU A 417 4.37 -14.34 17.16
N ALA A 418 4.15 -15.08 18.26
CA ALA A 418 5.18 -15.39 19.24
C ALA A 418 5.07 -16.84 19.73
N GLY A 419 6.20 -17.44 20.09
CA GLY A 419 6.25 -18.83 20.59
C GLY A 419 5.62 -18.98 21.96
N SER A 420 5.93 -18.10 22.89
CA SER A 420 5.44 -18.18 24.26
C SER A 420 4.11 -17.46 24.49
N GLN A 421 3.32 -18.01 25.41
CA GLN A 421 2.05 -17.38 25.82
C GLN A 421 2.29 -16.01 26.51
N ARG A 422 3.43 -15.84 27.18
CA ARG A 422 3.86 -14.59 27.83
C ARG A 422 3.94 -13.47 26.78
N LEU A 423 4.68 -13.69 25.71
CA LEU A 423 4.83 -12.71 24.63
C LEU A 423 3.50 -12.51 23.87
N ARG A 424 2.75 -13.57 23.56
CA ARG A 424 1.44 -13.42 22.92
C ARG A 424 0.50 -12.52 23.72
N ARG A 425 0.49 -12.64 25.06
CA ARG A 425 -0.28 -11.74 25.95
C ARG A 425 0.23 -10.31 25.88
N ALA A 426 1.56 -10.13 25.92
CA ALA A 426 2.20 -8.81 25.88
C ALA A 426 1.90 -8.05 24.59
N ILE A 427 1.93 -8.71 23.44
CA ILE A 427 1.58 -8.10 22.14
C ILE A 427 0.07 -8.09 21.84
N ARG A 428 -0.78 -8.52 22.80
CA ARG A 428 -2.25 -8.65 22.66
C ARG A 428 -2.69 -9.57 21.50
N LYS A 429 -1.90 -10.59 21.19
CA LYS A 429 -2.33 -11.67 20.31
C LYS A 429 -3.14 -12.68 21.13
N ARG A 430 -4.47 -12.54 21.10
CA ARG A 430 -5.41 -13.31 21.94
C ARG A 430 -5.64 -14.71 21.37
N ILE A 431 -4.59 -15.51 21.28
CA ILE A 431 -4.64 -16.91 20.85
C ILE A 431 -3.95 -17.74 21.91
N SER A 432 -4.63 -18.75 22.47
CA SER A 432 -4.02 -19.71 23.37
C SER A 432 -3.40 -20.87 22.61
N GLU A 433 -2.41 -21.53 23.22
CA GLU A 433 -1.77 -22.68 22.64
C GLU A 433 -2.74 -23.85 22.50
N GLU A 434 -3.58 -24.06 23.53
CA GLU A 434 -4.59 -25.12 23.54
C GLU A 434 -5.60 -24.93 22.40
N ALA A 435 -6.02 -23.69 22.11
CA ALA A 435 -6.91 -23.41 20.98
C ALA A 435 -6.23 -23.71 19.64
N MET A 436 -4.93 -23.38 19.50
CA MET A 436 -4.16 -23.75 18.30
C MET A 436 -4.04 -25.26 18.12
N VAL A 437 -3.72 -26.00 19.19
CA VAL A 437 -3.63 -27.46 19.14
C VAL A 437 -4.97 -28.09 18.77
N ARG A 438 -6.07 -27.69 19.40
CA ARG A 438 -7.42 -28.20 19.07
C ARG A 438 -7.78 -27.89 17.61
N GLY A 439 -7.58 -26.65 17.16
CA GLY A 439 -7.91 -26.23 15.79
C GLY A 439 -7.07 -26.98 14.74
N VAL A 440 -5.78 -27.16 14.98
CA VAL A 440 -4.88 -27.90 14.07
C VAL A 440 -5.24 -29.39 14.05
N ARG A 441 -5.58 -29.99 15.19
CA ARG A 441 -6.08 -31.37 15.26
C ARG A 441 -7.36 -31.54 14.43
N ALA A 442 -8.32 -30.64 14.59
CA ALA A 442 -9.56 -30.64 13.81
C ALA A 442 -9.29 -30.50 12.29
N ALA A 443 -8.33 -29.66 11.92
CA ALA A 443 -7.91 -29.51 10.53
C ALA A 443 -7.28 -30.80 9.98
N PHE A 444 -6.39 -31.45 10.71
CA PHE A 444 -5.82 -32.73 10.29
C PHE A 444 -6.90 -33.83 10.17
N ALA A 445 -7.83 -33.90 11.10
CA ALA A 445 -8.97 -34.81 11.01
C ALA A 445 -9.85 -34.54 9.79
N ALA A 446 -9.96 -33.28 9.36
CA ALA A 446 -10.67 -32.89 8.14
C ALA A 446 -9.84 -33.09 6.86
N GLY A 447 -8.60 -33.63 6.95
CA GLY A 447 -7.77 -34.04 5.81
C GLY A 447 -6.74 -32.99 5.35
N TRP A 448 -6.51 -31.88 6.09
CA TRP A 448 -5.32 -31.05 5.86
C TRP A 448 -4.06 -31.89 6.17
N ARG A 449 -2.97 -31.61 5.44
CA ARG A 449 -1.71 -32.36 5.61
C ARG A 449 -0.56 -31.51 6.13
N SER A 450 -0.67 -30.17 6.02
CA SER A 450 0.36 -29.24 6.45
C SER A 450 -0.25 -27.98 7.08
N VAL A 451 0.52 -27.39 7.99
CA VAL A 451 0.19 -26.12 8.63
C VAL A 451 1.35 -25.16 8.41
N LYS A 452 1.03 -23.93 8.03
CA LYS A 452 1.96 -22.82 7.91
C LYS A 452 1.77 -21.87 9.09
N LEU A 453 2.85 -21.57 9.79
CA LEU A 453 2.85 -20.69 10.95
C LEU A 453 3.64 -19.41 10.62
N TYR A 454 3.17 -18.28 11.17
CA TYR A 454 3.91 -17.02 11.14
C TYR A 454 4.32 -16.62 12.55
N PHE A 455 5.58 -16.22 12.70
CA PHE A 455 6.18 -15.71 13.93
C PHE A 455 6.94 -14.42 13.65
N MET A 456 7.06 -13.60 14.70
CA MET A 456 8.02 -12.50 14.79
C MET A 456 9.04 -12.83 15.88
N ALA A 457 10.32 -12.56 15.64
CA ALA A 457 11.37 -12.63 16.64
C ALA A 457 12.01 -11.25 16.82
N GLY A 458 12.60 -11.00 17.99
CA GLY A 458 13.14 -9.72 18.40
C GLY A 458 12.12 -8.81 19.07
N LEU A 459 11.03 -9.37 19.57
CA LEU A 459 10.03 -8.63 20.34
C LEU A 459 10.64 -8.03 21.63
N PRO A 460 10.16 -6.86 22.09
CA PRO A 460 10.61 -6.29 23.36
C PRO A 460 10.50 -7.30 24.51
N GLY A 461 11.54 -7.39 25.34
CA GLY A 461 11.60 -8.32 26.47
C GLY A 461 11.62 -9.80 26.06
N GLU A 462 11.92 -10.15 24.80
CA GLU A 462 12.09 -11.52 24.32
C GLU A 462 13.34 -12.14 24.95
N THR A 463 13.22 -13.37 25.44
CA THR A 463 14.30 -14.18 26.02
C THR A 463 14.60 -15.40 25.16
N ASP A 464 15.70 -16.07 25.40
CA ASP A 464 16.07 -17.32 24.74
C ASP A 464 14.97 -18.39 24.86
N ALA A 465 14.35 -18.50 26.03
CA ALA A 465 13.23 -19.42 26.25
C ALA A 465 12.00 -19.08 25.39
N ASP A 466 11.75 -17.78 25.09
CA ASP A 466 10.66 -17.38 24.19
C ASP A 466 10.98 -17.76 22.74
N VAL A 467 12.25 -17.65 22.33
CA VAL A 467 12.73 -18.11 21.01
C VAL A 467 12.56 -19.62 20.86
N GLU A 468 13.00 -20.40 21.86
CA GLU A 468 12.87 -21.85 21.87
C GLU A 468 11.41 -22.28 21.87
N ALA A 469 10.52 -21.54 22.53
CA ALA A 469 9.09 -21.79 22.52
C ALA A 469 8.47 -21.71 21.11
N ILE A 470 9.11 -21.03 20.14
CA ILE A 470 8.68 -21.05 18.73
C ILE A 470 8.79 -22.47 18.18
N PHE A 471 9.93 -23.12 18.39
CA PHE A 471 10.15 -24.50 17.95
C PHE A 471 9.24 -25.48 18.71
N GLU A 472 9.11 -25.33 20.02
CA GLU A 472 8.27 -26.21 20.85
C GLU A 472 6.80 -26.16 20.44
N LEU A 473 6.27 -24.97 20.13
CA LEU A 473 4.91 -24.83 19.59
C LEU A 473 4.77 -25.56 18.24
N CYS A 474 5.73 -25.36 17.32
CA CYS A 474 5.73 -26.08 16.04
C CYS A 474 5.74 -27.60 16.23
N ARG A 475 6.55 -28.11 17.16
CA ARG A 475 6.65 -29.53 17.47
C ARG A 475 5.33 -30.08 18.00
N ARG A 476 4.70 -29.41 18.97
CA ARG A 476 3.39 -29.81 19.52
C ARG A 476 2.30 -29.84 18.46
N LEU A 477 2.26 -28.84 17.57
CA LEU A 477 1.30 -28.81 16.47
C LEU A 477 1.57 -29.91 15.44
N SER A 478 2.84 -30.28 15.22
CA SER A 478 3.20 -31.44 14.40
C SER A 478 2.75 -32.77 15.03
N ASP A 479 2.94 -32.89 16.34
CA ASP A 479 2.56 -34.09 17.09
C ASP A 479 1.02 -34.24 17.19
N ALA A 480 0.24 -33.15 17.15
CA ALA A 480 -1.22 -33.18 17.14
C ALA A 480 -1.81 -34.04 16.01
N ARG A 481 -1.11 -34.19 14.88
CA ARG A 481 -1.51 -35.10 13.80
C ARG A 481 -1.35 -36.56 14.16
N ARG A 482 -0.35 -36.91 14.98
CA ARG A 482 -0.14 -38.32 15.41
C ARG A 482 -1.34 -38.89 16.12
N GLU A 483 -2.09 -38.04 16.85
CA GLU A 483 -3.32 -38.41 17.54
C GLU A 483 -4.47 -38.70 16.56
N VAL A 484 -4.37 -38.23 15.29
CA VAL A 484 -5.41 -38.37 14.26
C VAL A 484 -5.15 -39.58 13.35
N ASP A 485 -3.93 -39.70 12.82
CA ASP A 485 -3.61 -40.70 11.78
C ASP A 485 -2.26 -41.42 12.00
N GLY A 486 -1.64 -41.26 13.17
CA GLY A 486 -0.38 -41.92 13.54
C GLY A 486 0.88 -41.26 12.96
N HIS A 487 0.75 -40.25 12.08
CA HIS A 487 1.87 -39.57 11.43
C HIS A 487 2.11 -38.17 12.00
N ARG A 488 3.34 -37.67 11.91
CA ARG A 488 3.64 -36.28 12.23
C ARG A 488 3.16 -35.33 11.12
N GLY A 489 2.61 -34.19 11.52
CA GLY A 489 2.21 -33.13 10.60
C GLY A 489 3.42 -32.35 10.06
N ALA A 490 3.40 -32.02 8.77
CA ALA A 490 4.38 -31.08 8.21
C ALA A 490 4.07 -29.65 8.68
N ILE A 491 5.04 -29.02 9.34
CA ILE A 491 4.93 -27.64 9.83
C ILE A 491 5.94 -26.77 9.09
N GLY A 492 5.44 -25.77 8.35
CA GLY A 492 6.25 -24.69 7.79
C GLY A 492 6.13 -23.43 8.66
N ALA A 493 7.21 -22.98 9.25
CA ALA A 493 7.22 -21.78 10.10
C ALA A 493 8.00 -20.65 9.40
N ALA A 494 7.31 -19.57 9.07
CA ALA A 494 7.95 -18.35 8.58
C ALA A 494 8.21 -17.41 9.77
N VAL A 495 9.47 -17.00 9.94
CA VAL A 495 9.90 -16.08 11.00
C VAL A 495 10.32 -14.76 10.37
N SER A 496 9.60 -13.70 10.71
CA SER A 496 9.95 -12.32 10.41
C SER A 496 10.64 -11.67 11.61
N TRP A 497 11.33 -10.58 11.36
CA TRP A 497 12.00 -9.79 12.40
C TRP A 497 11.08 -8.66 12.83
N PHE A 498 11.00 -8.41 14.13
CA PHE A 498 10.16 -7.34 14.65
C PHE A 498 10.65 -5.99 14.15
N VAL A 499 9.74 -5.27 13.49
CA VAL A 499 9.92 -3.87 13.07
C VAL A 499 8.95 -3.01 13.87
N PRO A 500 9.44 -2.02 14.64
CA PRO A 500 8.57 -1.10 15.36
C PRO A 500 7.87 -0.14 14.39
N LYS A 501 6.61 -0.41 14.10
CA LYS A 501 5.83 0.37 13.13
C LYS A 501 5.21 1.62 13.77
N PRO A 502 5.21 2.77 13.06
CA PRO A 502 4.50 3.98 13.43
C PRO A 502 3.01 3.75 13.71
N HIS A 503 2.41 4.65 14.46
CA HIS A 503 1.00 4.62 14.86
C HIS A 503 0.57 3.38 15.67
N THR A 504 1.55 2.65 16.23
CA THR A 504 1.30 1.49 17.09
C THR A 504 1.78 1.74 18.52
N PRO A 505 1.23 1.02 19.52
CA PRO A 505 1.81 1.05 20.87
C PRO A 505 3.31 0.70 20.94
N MET A 506 3.84 0.01 19.93
CA MET A 506 5.24 -0.42 19.89
C MET A 506 6.16 0.52 19.08
N GLN A 507 5.66 1.66 18.61
CA GLN A 507 6.42 2.63 17.82
C GLN A 507 7.65 3.21 18.55
N TRP A 508 7.64 3.22 19.89
CA TRP A 508 8.77 3.69 20.72
C TRP A 508 9.82 2.62 20.99
N CYS A 509 9.56 1.35 20.64
CA CYS A 509 10.51 0.27 20.88
C CYS A 509 11.71 0.36 19.93
N ALA A 510 12.86 -0.15 20.38
CA ALA A 510 13.99 -0.43 19.52
C ALA A 510 13.79 -1.73 18.74
N MET A 511 14.26 -1.80 17.50
CA MET A 511 14.50 -3.04 16.80
C MET A 511 15.80 -3.67 17.32
N ARG A 512 15.88 -4.99 17.43
CA ARG A 512 17.13 -5.71 17.75
C ARG A 512 18.12 -5.58 16.58
N ASP A 513 19.40 -5.74 16.86
CA ASP A 513 20.47 -5.71 15.87
C ASP A 513 20.55 -7.02 15.04
N ALA A 514 21.37 -6.98 14.02
CA ALA A 514 21.56 -8.11 13.12
C ALA A 514 22.17 -9.33 13.83
N GLU A 515 23.08 -9.14 14.78
CA GLU A 515 23.76 -10.19 15.53
C GLU A 515 22.73 -11.03 16.30
N TYR A 516 21.81 -10.38 17.01
CA TYR A 516 20.70 -11.04 17.68
C TYR A 516 19.88 -11.91 16.71
N PHE A 517 19.52 -11.36 15.56
CA PHE A 517 18.71 -12.10 14.57
C PHE A 517 19.46 -13.28 13.95
N PHE A 518 20.76 -13.14 13.72
CA PHE A 518 21.59 -14.28 13.28
C PHE A 518 21.63 -15.38 14.35
N GLY A 519 21.75 -15.03 15.63
CA GLY A 519 21.69 -15.94 16.76
C GLY A 519 20.37 -16.72 16.83
N VAL A 520 19.23 -16.00 16.76
CA VAL A 520 17.89 -16.61 16.71
C VAL A 520 17.74 -17.57 15.54
N ARG A 521 18.18 -17.16 14.34
CA ARG A 521 18.13 -17.99 13.13
C ARG A 521 18.95 -19.28 13.29
N GLY A 522 20.15 -19.19 13.85
CA GLY A 522 21.01 -20.34 14.12
C GLY A 522 20.35 -21.30 15.09
N ARG A 523 19.89 -20.81 16.24
CA ARG A 523 19.23 -21.61 17.30
C ARG A 523 18.00 -22.36 16.77
N LEU A 524 17.09 -21.68 16.07
CA LEU A 524 15.89 -22.32 15.52
C LEU A 524 16.22 -23.38 14.45
N LYS A 525 17.22 -23.15 13.60
CA LYS A 525 17.70 -24.14 12.64
C LYS A 525 18.28 -25.38 13.33
N ASP A 526 19.04 -25.20 14.41
CA ASP A 526 19.65 -26.30 15.16
C ASP A 526 18.59 -27.16 15.85
N LEU A 527 17.60 -26.54 16.51
CA LEU A 527 16.47 -27.22 17.14
C LEU A 527 15.63 -28.01 16.12
N ALA A 528 15.48 -27.49 14.91
CA ALA A 528 14.67 -28.13 13.87
C ALA A 528 15.37 -29.30 13.17
N ARG A 529 16.67 -29.54 13.40
CA ARG A 529 17.41 -30.66 12.79
C ARG A 529 16.72 -31.98 13.03
N ARG A 530 16.54 -32.78 11.97
CA ARG A 530 15.91 -34.11 12.02
C ARG A 530 14.46 -34.11 12.52
N THR A 531 13.75 -32.97 12.38
CA THR A 531 12.33 -32.86 12.69
C THR A 531 11.51 -32.53 11.44
N PRO A 532 10.18 -32.71 11.43
CA PRO A 532 9.33 -32.30 10.31
C PRO A 532 9.03 -30.79 10.28
N VAL A 533 9.67 -29.99 11.14
CA VAL A 533 9.51 -28.52 11.19
C VAL A 533 10.50 -27.88 10.24
N GLN A 534 10.01 -27.00 9.36
CA GLN A 534 10.82 -26.27 8.41
C GLN A 534 10.69 -24.76 8.67
N PHE A 535 11.81 -24.13 9.02
CA PHE A 535 11.87 -22.67 9.19
C PHE A 535 12.28 -21.97 7.91
N ARG A 536 11.56 -20.86 7.62
CA ARG A 536 11.94 -19.88 6.62
C ARG A 536 12.08 -18.53 7.31
N PHE A 537 13.12 -17.77 6.95
CA PHE A 537 13.44 -16.50 7.59
C PHE A 537 13.42 -15.39 6.54
N HIS A 538 12.90 -14.24 6.92
CA HIS A 538 13.08 -13.02 6.14
C HIS A 538 14.56 -12.59 6.16
N ARG A 539 14.98 -11.79 5.17
CA ARG A 539 16.32 -11.21 5.18
C ARG A 539 16.41 -10.18 6.29
N ILE A 540 17.47 -10.24 7.07
CA ILE A 540 17.66 -9.38 8.24
C ILE A 540 17.87 -7.92 7.80
N GLU A 541 18.75 -7.72 6.84
CA GLU A 541 19.12 -6.40 6.31
C GLU A 541 17.91 -5.69 5.69
N ARG A 542 17.02 -6.44 5.02
CA ARG A 542 15.79 -5.91 4.44
C ARG A 542 14.82 -5.43 5.53
N SER A 543 14.69 -6.15 6.63
CA SER A 543 13.86 -5.72 7.75
C SER A 543 14.47 -4.53 8.50
N ILE A 544 15.81 -4.41 8.54
CA ILE A 544 16.47 -3.21 9.06
C ILE A 544 16.15 -2.01 8.16
N LEU A 545 16.25 -2.16 6.84
CA LEU A 545 15.89 -1.09 5.89
C LEU A 545 14.42 -0.67 6.04
N GLU A 546 13.52 -1.64 6.16
CA GLU A 546 12.10 -1.40 6.44
C GLU A 546 11.91 -0.55 7.71
N ALA A 547 12.62 -0.90 8.81
CA ALA A 547 12.56 -0.13 10.05
C ALA A 547 13.12 1.29 9.89
N VAL A 548 14.21 1.44 9.13
CA VAL A 548 14.85 2.73 8.89
C VAL A 548 13.95 3.65 8.08
N ILE A 549 13.33 3.16 7.01
CA ILE A 549 12.39 3.96 6.20
C ILE A 549 11.13 4.28 7.02
N ALA A 550 10.51 3.28 7.67
CA ALA A 550 9.29 3.49 8.44
C ALA A 550 9.45 4.51 9.58
N ARG A 551 10.64 4.60 10.19
CA ARG A 551 10.93 5.47 11.34
C ARG A 551 11.66 6.76 10.97
N GLY A 552 12.10 6.87 9.72
CA GLY A 552 12.86 8.00 9.22
C GLY A 552 12.01 9.26 9.03
N GLY A 553 12.65 10.42 9.11
CA GLY A 553 12.06 11.69 8.72
C GLY A 553 12.43 12.08 7.29
N ARG A 554 12.17 13.34 6.94
CA ARG A 554 12.37 13.91 5.58
C ARG A 554 13.78 13.69 5.03
N GLY A 555 14.81 13.70 5.87
CA GLY A 555 16.18 13.43 5.46
C GLY A 555 16.41 12.07 4.79
N MET A 556 15.50 11.11 4.98
CA MET A 556 15.55 9.80 4.31
C MET A 556 15.40 9.90 2.79
N GLY A 557 14.76 10.94 2.26
CA GLY A 557 14.66 11.15 0.80
C GLY A 557 16.02 11.14 0.13
N ARG A 558 17.03 11.78 0.74
CA ARG A 558 18.41 11.79 0.22
C ARG A 558 19.05 10.40 0.18
N VAL A 559 18.79 9.56 1.18
CA VAL A 559 19.29 8.17 1.22
C VAL A 559 18.63 7.34 0.12
N ILE A 560 17.31 7.44 0.00
CA ILE A 560 16.52 6.71 -1.02
C ILE A 560 17.01 7.11 -2.43
N GLU A 561 17.20 8.39 -2.69
CA GLU A 561 17.71 8.86 -3.98
C GLU A 561 19.16 8.40 -4.23
N ALA A 562 20.02 8.45 -3.21
CA ALA A 562 21.40 7.99 -3.34
C ALA A 562 21.49 6.48 -3.61
N ALA A 563 20.65 5.66 -2.97
CA ALA A 563 20.54 4.22 -3.23
C ALA A 563 20.01 3.95 -4.66
N TRP A 564 18.96 4.67 -5.06
CA TRP A 564 18.40 4.58 -6.40
C TRP A 564 19.43 4.95 -7.47
N ARG A 565 20.20 6.04 -7.30
CA ARG A 565 21.31 6.45 -8.21
C ARG A 565 22.44 5.42 -8.24
N ALA A 566 22.66 4.68 -7.15
CA ALA A 566 23.58 3.55 -7.10
C ALA A 566 23.02 2.27 -7.77
N GLY A 567 21.78 2.31 -8.28
CA GLY A 567 21.14 1.21 -8.98
C GLY A 567 20.32 0.27 -8.10
N ALA A 568 19.91 0.67 -6.90
CA ALA A 568 18.91 -0.08 -6.12
C ALA A 568 17.56 -0.06 -6.84
N ARG A 569 16.97 -1.23 -7.03
CA ARG A 569 15.72 -1.47 -7.77
C ARG A 569 15.01 -2.70 -7.21
N LEU A 570 13.69 -2.67 -7.19
CA LEU A 570 12.88 -3.83 -6.81
C LEU A 570 13.36 -4.48 -5.50
N ASP A 571 13.65 -3.66 -4.48
CA ASP A 571 14.32 -4.06 -3.23
C ASP A 571 13.54 -5.14 -2.43
N SER A 572 12.26 -5.35 -2.74
CA SER A 572 11.44 -6.43 -2.18
C SER A 572 11.74 -7.81 -2.77
N TRP A 573 12.42 -7.87 -3.93
CA TRP A 573 12.69 -9.12 -4.64
C TRP A 573 14.07 -9.66 -4.30
N ASP A 574 14.15 -10.97 -3.97
CA ASP A 574 15.40 -11.60 -3.52
C ASP A 574 16.51 -11.54 -4.56
N GLU A 575 16.17 -11.66 -5.85
CA GLU A 575 17.08 -11.62 -6.97
C GLU A 575 17.64 -10.23 -7.30
N HIS A 576 17.02 -9.18 -6.77
CA HIS A 576 17.40 -7.79 -7.05
C HIS A 576 17.97 -7.07 -5.82
N TRP A 577 17.87 -7.71 -4.66
CA TRP A 577 18.30 -7.16 -3.40
C TRP A 577 19.83 -7.00 -3.33
N ASP A 578 20.28 -5.79 -3.02
CA ASP A 578 21.69 -5.45 -2.87
C ASP A 578 21.88 -4.48 -1.70
N TRP A 579 22.33 -5.02 -0.56
CA TRP A 579 22.52 -4.23 0.64
C TRP A 579 23.66 -3.21 0.54
N ASP A 580 24.72 -3.50 -0.24
CA ASP A 580 25.88 -2.62 -0.35
C ASP A 580 25.53 -1.28 -0.99
N LYS A 581 24.56 -1.25 -1.90
CA LYS A 581 24.04 -0.01 -2.48
C LYS A 581 23.41 0.89 -1.41
N TRP A 582 22.70 0.30 -0.47
CA TRP A 582 22.07 1.02 0.64
C TRP A 582 23.11 1.48 1.67
N LEU A 583 24.10 0.64 2.03
CA LEU A 583 25.21 1.02 2.90
C LEU A 583 25.97 2.22 2.33
N GLY A 584 26.35 2.16 1.05
CA GLY A 584 27.01 3.29 0.39
C GLY A 584 26.14 4.54 0.30
N ALA A 585 24.79 4.40 0.26
CA ALA A 585 23.87 5.54 0.31
C ALA A 585 23.84 6.18 1.72
N PHE A 586 23.79 5.38 2.75
CA PHE A 586 23.88 5.85 4.14
C PHE A 586 25.20 6.58 4.42
N GLU A 587 26.33 6.01 3.99
CA GLU A 587 27.67 6.63 4.13
C GLU A 587 27.73 7.98 3.42
N ARG A 588 27.30 8.04 2.14
CA ARG A 588 27.32 9.29 1.36
C ARG A 588 26.44 10.39 1.95
N THR A 589 25.37 10.04 2.59
CA THR A 589 24.43 11.01 3.18
C THR A 589 24.74 11.34 4.63
N GLY A 590 25.63 10.59 5.27
CA GLY A 590 26.00 10.73 6.68
C GLY A 590 24.87 10.33 7.64
N ILE A 591 23.91 9.51 7.20
CA ILE A 591 22.81 9.03 8.03
C ILE A 591 23.17 7.65 8.57
N ASP A 592 23.08 7.48 9.90
CA ASP A 592 23.32 6.20 10.55
C ASP A 592 22.02 5.38 10.64
N PRO A 593 21.90 4.27 9.89
CA PRO A 593 20.74 3.39 9.96
C PRO A 593 20.54 2.76 11.34
N ALA A 594 21.62 2.49 12.09
CA ALA A 594 21.55 1.92 13.42
C ALA A 594 20.89 2.89 14.41
N ALA A 595 21.24 4.17 14.33
CA ALA A 595 20.64 5.22 15.16
C ALA A 595 19.13 5.38 14.90
N ILE A 596 18.63 4.98 13.73
CA ILE A 596 17.21 5.00 13.40
C ILE A 596 16.51 3.71 13.85
N ALA A 597 17.03 2.54 13.45
CA ALA A 597 16.37 1.26 13.69
C ALA A 597 16.48 0.79 15.14
N HIS A 598 17.67 0.93 15.77
CA HIS A 598 17.98 0.28 17.03
C HIS A 598 17.84 1.19 18.27
N ARG A 599 17.39 2.43 18.08
CA ARG A 599 17.13 3.36 19.20
C ARG A 599 15.73 3.18 19.77
N GLN A 600 15.63 3.07 21.08
CA GLN A 600 14.38 3.24 21.80
C GLN A 600 14.05 4.73 21.88
N LEU A 601 12.81 5.10 21.49
CA LEU A 601 12.36 6.48 21.50
C LEU A 601 11.73 6.83 22.85
N PRO A 602 12.06 7.99 23.46
CA PRO A 602 11.32 8.52 24.60
C PRO A 602 9.86 8.79 24.25
N LEU A 603 8.95 8.63 25.23
CA LEU A 603 7.51 8.81 25.01
C LEU A 603 7.12 10.27 24.71
N ASP A 604 7.92 11.22 25.09
CA ASP A 604 7.74 12.66 24.92
C ASP A 604 8.50 13.23 23.72
N GLU A 605 9.30 12.40 23.05
CA GLU A 605 10.03 12.82 21.86
C GLU A 605 9.07 13.02 20.68
N PRO A 606 9.13 14.17 19.97
CA PRO A 606 8.37 14.37 18.73
C PRO A 606 8.73 13.34 17.67
N LEU A 607 7.72 12.71 17.07
CA LEU A 607 7.90 11.65 16.08
C LEU A 607 7.77 12.20 14.64
N PRO A 608 8.51 11.68 13.65
CA PRO A 608 8.44 12.14 12.27
C PRO A 608 7.03 12.07 11.64
N TRP A 609 6.19 11.17 12.12
CA TRP A 609 4.80 11.01 11.68
C TRP A 609 3.77 11.67 12.63
N GLY A 610 4.22 12.46 13.62
CA GLY A 610 3.35 13.03 14.66
C GLY A 610 2.32 14.05 14.13
N HIS A 611 2.52 14.60 12.94
CA HIS A 611 1.59 15.49 12.26
C HIS A 611 0.46 14.76 11.51
N ILE A 612 0.53 13.43 11.39
CA ILE A 612 -0.52 12.60 10.81
C ILE A 612 -1.38 12.03 11.94
N ALA A 613 -2.67 12.32 11.92
CA ALA A 613 -3.59 11.78 12.90
C ALA A 613 -3.71 10.25 12.77
N CYS A 614 -3.88 9.59 13.90
CA CYS A 614 -4.19 8.17 13.95
C CYS A 614 -5.59 8.01 14.56
N PRO A 615 -6.42 7.07 14.11
CA PRO A 615 -7.69 6.75 14.77
C PRO A 615 -7.55 6.41 16.26
N LEU A 616 -6.38 5.92 16.67
CA LEU A 616 -6.02 5.72 18.09
C LEU A 616 -5.30 6.96 18.62
N SER A 617 -5.81 7.56 19.69
CA SER A 617 -5.17 8.72 20.31
C SER A 617 -3.77 8.36 20.84
N GLU A 618 -2.86 9.33 20.80
CA GLU A 618 -1.49 9.17 21.33
C GLU A 618 -1.47 8.72 22.80
N ASN A 619 -2.38 9.26 23.62
CA ASN A 619 -2.53 8.86 25.02
C ASN A 619 -2.90 7.37 25.16
N LEU A 620 -3.74 6.85 24.28
CA LEU A 620 -4.08 5.43 24.25
C LEU A 620 -2.86 4.59 23.84
N LEU A 621 -2.12 5.00 22.81
CA LEU A 621 -0.90 4.33 22.37
C LEU A 621 0.13 4.28 23.51
N LYS A 622 0.40 5.41 24.16
CA LYS A 622 1.30 5.51 25.33
C LYS A 622 0.84 4.64 26.51
N SER A 623 -0.46 4.62 26.80
CA SER A 623 -1.05 3.76 27.84
C SER A 623 -0.84 2.27 27.52
N GLN A 624 -1.07 1.86 26.29
CA GLN A 624 -0.87 0.48 25.86
C GLN A 624 0.63 0.08 25.87
N TYR A 625 1.53 0.99 25.50
CA TYR A 625 2.97 0.78 25.62
C TYR A 625 3.38 0.53 27.08
N ARG A 626 3.00 1.43 28.02
CA ARG A 626 3.30 1.27 29.45
C ARG A 626 2.78 -0.04 30.03
N ARG A 627 1.56 -0.44 29.62
CA ARG A 627 0.98 -1.74 30.03
C ARG A 627 1.80 -2.92 29.50
N MET A 628 2.30 -2.85 28.28
CA MET A 628 3.16 -3.88 27.69
C MET A 628 4.48 -3.98 28.46
N VAL A 629 5.16 -2.87 28.70
CA VAL A 629 6.42 -2.79 29.47
C VAL A 629 6.25 -3.43 30.84
N LYS A 630 5.18 -3.05 31.57
CA LYS A 630 4.84 -3.65 32.87
C LYS A 630 4.61 -5.16 32.78
N GLN A 631 3.90 -5.66 31.74
CA GLN A 631 3.63 -7.09 31.55
C GLN A 631 4.90 -7.90 31.24
N LEU A 632 5.91 -7.26 30.66
CA LEU A 632 7.18 -7.88 30.30
C LEU A 632 8.22 -7.77 31.42
N GLY A 633 7.97 -6.98 32.48
CA GLY A 633 8.91 -6.72 33.57
C GLY A 633 10.08 -5.83 33.17
N MET A 634 9.86 -4.94 32.19
CA MET A 634 10.88 -4.02 31.65
C MET A 634 10.78 -2.64 32.31
#